data_692e6b2fb09cc45d7f2b0c2e7438120d
#
_entry.id   692e6b2fb09cc45d7f2b0c2e7438120d
#
_cell.length_a   1.000
_cell.length_b   1.000
_cell.length_c   1.000
_cell.angle_alpha   90.00
_cell.angle_beta   90.00
_cell.angle_gamma   90.00
#
_symmetry.space_group_name_H-M   'P 1'
#
loop_
_entity.id
_entity.type
_entity.pdbx_description
1 polymer ?
#
loop_
_entity_poly.entity_id
_entity_poly.type
_entity_poly.pdbx_seq_one_letter_code
_entity_poly.pdbx_strand_id
1 'polypeptide(L)'
;VAGLADERIRMVRLASTDKTLGELRNTAVANAHGELVCQWDDDDLSDPDRLWWQVGVLHDSGADACFLERWTILWTDGPRIAIGTRRLWEGSMVARREALIEYPALRRGEDSPVAEAIVIRGTVALLDLPELYIYLVHGNNTFDAAHFDAHWDAATLRVEDPNAYLAHLQNRVPVAQA
;
A
#
# COMPACT_ATOMS: atom_id res chain seq x y z
N VAL A 1 -1.78 15.38 -9.78
CA VAL A 1 -3.27 15.32 -9.75
C VAL A 1 -3.88 16.54 -10.43
N ALA A 2 -3.23 17.75 -10.37
CA ALA A 2 -3.68 18.93 -11.07
C ALA A 2 -3.52 18.74 -12.61
N GLY A 3 -4.54 18.30 -13.29
CA GLY A 3 -4.55 18.01 -14.74
C GLY A 3 -5.36 16.80 -15.12
N LEU A 4 -5.76 15.96 -14.15
CA LEU A 4 -6.69 14.87 -14.41
C LEU A 4 -8.12 15.41 -14.31
N ALA A 5 -8.77 15.57 -15.44
CA ALA A 5 -10.17 15.97 -15.54
C ALA A 5 -11.07 14.72 -15.40
N ASP A 6 -11.10 14.12 -14.20
CA ASP A 6 -11.96 12.99 -13.89
C ASP A 6 -12.81 13.34 -12.66
N GLU A 7 -14.12 13.34 -12.82
CA GLU A 7 -15.09 13.71 -11.78
C GLU A 7 -15.09 12.76 -10.57
N ARG A 8 -14.53 11.56 -10.72
CA ARG A 8 -14.35 10.60 -9.62
C ARG A 8 -13.23 11.01 -8.68
N ILE A 9 -12.30 11.88 -9.14
CA ILE A 9 -11.17 12.36 -8.35
C ILE A 9 -11.61 13.60 -7.58
N ARG A 10 -11.63 13.50 -6.27
CA ARG A 10 -11.98 14.60 -5.37
C ARG A 10 -10.76 14.97 -4.52
N MET A 11 -10.35 16.22 -4.62
CA MET A 11 -9.24 16.75 -3.84
C MET A 11 -9.78 17.44 -2.58
N VAL A 12 -9.35 16.96 -1.42
CA VAL A 12 -9.63 17.61 -0.13
C VAL A 12 -8.42 18.47 0.24
N ARG A 13 -8.60 19.79 0.24
CA ARG A 13 -7.56 20.74 0.66
C ARG A 13 -7.72 21.03 2.15
N LEU A 14 -6.63 20.91 2.89
CA LEU A 14 -6.61 21.20 4.33
C LEU A 14 -6.05 22.60 4.57
N ALA A 15 -6.61 23.30 5.54
CA ALA A 15 -6.15 24.64 5.92
C ALA A 15 -4.83 24.62 6.71
N SER A 16 -4.51 23.49 7.36
CA SER A 16 -3.28 23.31 8.14
C SER A 16 -2.41 22.22 7.52
N THR A 17 -1.10 22.48 7.51
CA THR A 17 -0.06 21.53 7.09
C THR A 17 0.53 20.73 8.27
N ASP A 18 0.07 20.98 9.50
CA ASP A 18 0.60 20.36 10.73
C ASP A 18 -0.24 19.16 11.19
N LYS A 19 -0.75 18.40 10.23
CA LYS A 19 -1.47 17.16 10.53
C LYS A 19 -0.53 15.96 10.46
N THR A 20 -0.79 15.01 11.36
CA THR A 20 -0.15 13.69 11.32
C THR A 20 -0.70 12.87 10.16
N LEU A 21 0.02 11.82 9.74
CA LEU A 21 -0.44 10.93 8.67
C LEU A 21 -1.77 10.25 9.03
N GLY A 22 -1.93 9.83 10.30
CA GLY A 22 -3.20 9.27 10.78
C GLY A 22 -4.39 10.24 10.66
N GLU A 23 -4.20 11.52 11.00
CA GLU A 23 -5.23 12.55 10.82
C GLU A 23 -5.57 12.81 9.34
N LEU A 24 -4.57 12.69 8.45
CA LEU A 24 -4.78 12.80 7.00
C LEU A 24 -5.61 11.62 6.50
N ARG A 25 -5.29 10.39 6.92
CA ARG A 25 -6.05 9.18 6.57
C ARG A 25 -7.49 9.27 7.10
N ASN A 26 -7.70 9.69 8.34
CA ASN A 26 -9.05 9.92 8.89
C ASN A 26 -9.85 10.93 8.08
N THR A 27 -9.19 12.02 7.65
CA THR A 27 -9.83 13.00 6.77
C THR A 27 -10.22 12.40 5.43
N ALA A 28 -9.36 11.56 4.84
CA ALA A 28 -9.66 10.88 3.58
C ALA A 28 -10.84 9.91 3.74
N VAL A 29 -10.86 9.09 4.79
CA VAL A 29 -11.94 8.14 5.08
C VAL A 29 -13.28 8.87 5.32
N ALA A 30 -13.26 9.97 6.09
CA ALA A 30 -14.47 10.77 6.34
C ALA A 30 -15.06 11.39 5.08
N ASN A 31 -14.24 11.62 4.05
CA ASN A 31 -14.68 12.14 2.76
C ASN A 31 -14.92 11.03 1.71
N ALA A 32 -14.66 9.78 2.04
CA ALA A 32 -14.94 8.65 1.15
C ALA A 32 -16.43 8.29 1.15
N HIS A 33 -16.96 7.98 -0.03
CA HIS A 33 -18.38 7.58 -0.19
C HIS A 33 -18.52 6.10 -0.57
N GLY A 34 -17.41 5.44 -0.92
CA GLY A 34 -17.41 4.02 -1.27
C GLY A 34 -17.73 3.12 -0.08
N GLU A 35 -18.21 1.94 -0.35
CA GLU A 35 -18.35 0.85 0.61
C GLU A 35 -16.98 0.34 1.08
N LEU A 36 -16.02 0.31 0.14
CA LEU A 36 -14.66 -0.09 0.38
C LEU A 36 -13.71 1.12 0.42
N VAL A 37 -12.69 1.03 1.25
CA VAL A 37 -11.59 1.99 1.34
C VAL A 37 -10.29 1.26 1.00
N CYS A 38 -9.45 1.87 0.17
CA CYS A 38 -8.13 1.37 -0.15
C CYS A 38 -7.08 2.34 0.37
N GLN A 39 -6.08 1.82 1.09
CA GLN A 39 -4.88 2.58 1.41
C GLN A 39 -4.01 2.67 0.15
N TRP A 40 -3.57 3.90 -0.16
CA TRP A 40 -2.79 4.18 -1.35
C TRP A 40 -1.76 5.25 -1.04
N ASP A 41 -0.49 4.88 -1.09
CA ASP A 41 0.62 5.80 -0.92
C ASP A 41 1.06 6.29 -2.30
N ASP A 42 1.37 7.58 -2.42
CA ASP A 42 1.59 8.27 -3.70
C ASP A 42 3.03 8.16 -4.22
N ASP A 43 3.91 7.62 -3.41
CA ASP A 43 5.32 7.36 -3.70
C ASP A 43 5.63 5.88 -4.01
N ASP A 44 4.60 5.02 -4.04
CA ASP A 44 4.71 3.61 -4.40
C ASP A 44 4.03 3.28 -5.74
N LEU A 45 4.32 2.10 -6.29
CA LEU A 45 3.67 1.63 -7.51
C LEU A 45 2.71 0.49 -7.20
N SER A 46 1.61 0.48 -7.93
CA SER A 46 0.62 -0.59 -7.87
C SER A 46 0.33 -1.12 -9.27
N ASP A 47 0.19 -2.44 -9.37
CA ASP A 47 -0.31 -3.07 -10.60
C ASP A 47 -1.72 -2.56 -10.90
N PRO A 48 -2.08 -2.29 -12.16
CA PRO A 48 -3.41 -1.84 -12.55
C PRO A 48 -4.54 -2.75 -12.09
N ASP A 49 -4.27 -4.05 -11.95
CA ASP A 49 -5.24 -5.04 -11.54
C ASP A 49 -5.31 -5.25 -10.02
N ARG A 50 -4.51 -4.50 -9.21
CA ARG A 50 -4.46 -4.66 -7.76
C ARG A 50 -5.84 -4.63 -7.13
N LEU A 51 -6.61 -3.59 -7.43
CA LEU A 51 -7.94 -3.44 -6.84
C LEU A 51 -8.90 -4.52 -7.33
N TRP A 52 -8.81 -4.94 -8.59
CA TRP A 52 -9.64 -6.01 -9.13
C TRP A 52 -9.45 -7.32 -8.35
N TRP A 53 -8.18 -7.69 -8.07
CA TRP A 53 -7.86 -8.87 -7.29
C TRP A 53 -8.32 -8.76 -5.83
N GLN A 54 -7.96 -7.67 -5.14
CA GLN A 54 -8.28 -7.53 -3.72
C GLN A 54 -9.79 -7.39 -3.47
N VAL A 55 -10.51 -6.65 -4.31
CA VAL A 55 -11.98 -6.52 -4.22
C VAL A 55 -12.66 -7.84 -4.56
N GLY A 56 -12.18 -8.58 -5.57
CA GLY A 56 -12.68 -9.90 -5.89
C GLY A 56 -12.58 -10.86 -4.69
N VAL A 57 -11.41 -10.90 -4.05
CA VAL A 57 -11.19 -11.72 -2.85
C VAL A 57 -12.12 -11.31 -1.70
N LEU A 58 -12.32 -10.00 -1.48
CA LEU A 58 -13.27 -9.51 -0.46
C LEU A 58 -14.70 -9.95 -0.74
N HIS A 59 -15.12 -9.84 -1.99
CA HIS A 59 -16.46 -10.25 -2.41
C HIS A 59 -16.68 -11.76 -2.22
N ASP A 60 -15.72 -12.58 -2.67
CA ASP A 60 -15.87 -14.05 -2.66
C ASP A 60 -15.73 -14.63 -1.25
N SER A 61 -14.89 -14.05 -0.39
CA SER A 61 -14.68 -14.52 0.97
C SER A 61 -15.67 -13.94 1.99
N GLY A 62 -16.29 -12.80 1.69
CA GLY A 62 -17.09 -12.03 2.65
C GLY A 62 -16.26 -11.39 3.77
N ALA A 63 -14.92 -11.33 3.63
CA ALA A 63 -14.04 -10.76 4.63
C ALA A 63 -14.23 -9.25 4.81
N ASP A 64 -13.80 -8.73 5.96
CA ASP A 64 -13.85 -7.30 6.29
C ASP A 64 -12.70 -6.53 5.65
N ALA A 65 -11.55 -7.17 5.46
CA ALA A 65 -10.41 -6.61 4.76
C ALA A 65 -9.62 -7.66 3.98
N CYS A 66 -8.95 -7.19 2.91
CA CYS A 66 -7.95 -7.95 2.16
C CYS A 66 -6.62 -7.21 2.21
N PHE A 67 -5.57 -7.95 2.56
CA PHE A 67 -4.18 -7.47 2.53
C PHE A 67 -3.34 -8.33 1.61
N LEU A 68 -2.25 -7.78 1.10
CA LEU A 68 -1.22 -8.59 0.48
C LEU A 68 -0.38 -9.25 1.59
N GLU A 69 -0.07 -10.53 1.40
CA GLU A 69 0.76 -11.31 2.30
C GLU A 69 2.25 -11.05 2.09
N ARG A 70 2.62 -10.69 0.86
CA ARG A 70 3.96 -10.27 0.45
C ARG A 70 3.85 -9.10 -0.51
N TRP A 71 4.93 -8.34 -0.65
CA TRP A 71 5.05 -7.22 -1.59
C TRP A 71 6.43 -7.20 -2.21
N THR A 72 6.55 -6.56 -3.36
CA THR A 72 7.84 -6.29 -3.99
C THR A 72 8.45 -5.04 -3.38
N ILE A 73 9.75 -5.05 -3.12
CA ILE A 73 10.54 -3.89 -2.69
C ILE A 73 11.57 -3.59 -3.76
N LEU A 74 11.57 -2.36 -4.25
CA LEU A 74 12.49 -1.86 -5.28
C LEU A 74 13.30 -0.70 -4.74
N TRP A 75 14.63 -0.86 -4.66
CA TRP A 75 15.54 0.24 -4.35
C TRP A 75 15.89 1.01 -5.63
N THR A 76 15.74 2.32 -5.60
CA THR A 76 15.94 3.19 -6.77
C THR A 76 17.37 3.69 -6.93
N ASP A 77 18.21 3.61 -5.89
CA ASP A 77 19.62 4.02 -5.88
C ASP A 77 20.57 3.03 -6.56
N GLY A 78 20.09 1.88 -6.95
CA GLY A 78 20.77 0.83 -7.69
C GLY A 78 19.82 -0.37 -7.73
N PRO A 79 19.51 -0.95 -8.90
CA PRO A 79 18.37 -1.84 -9.05
C PRO A 79 18.54 -3.11 -8.19
N ARG A 80 18.10 -3.02 -6.95
CA ARG A 80 17.91 -4.16 -6.04
C ARG A 80 16.42 -4.41 -5.94
N ILE A 81 16.00 -5.65 -6.03
CA ILE A 81 14.61 -6.05 -5.88
C ILE A 81 14.52 -7.24 -4.95
N ALA A 82 13.59 -7.18 -4.01
CA ALA A 82 13.31 -8.27 -3.10
C ALA A 82 11.80 -8.48 -2.96
N ILE A 83 11.41 -9.71 -2.63
CA ILE A 83 10.06 -10.03 -2.19
C ILE A 83 10.07 -10.11 -0.67
N GLY A 84 9.22 -9.34 -0.03
CA GLY A 84 9.11 -9.26 1.43
C GLY A 84 8.80 -10.59 2.10
N THR A 85 8.92 -10.62 3.41
CA THR A 85 8.53 -11.77 4.23
C THR A 85 7.02 -11.98 4.20
N ARG A 86 6.57 -13.22 4.41
CA ARG A 86 5.15 -13.51 4.62
C ARG A 86 4.65 -12.86 5.90
N ARG A 87 3.84 -11.85 5.76
CA ARG A 87 3.10 -11.20 6.83
C ARG A 87 1.97 -10.37 6.24
N LEU A 88 1.01 -9.99 7.03
CA LEU A 88 0.05 -8.98 6.64
C LEU A 88 0.78 -7.66 6.37
N TRP A 89 0.64 -7.12 5.13
CA TRP A 89 1.23 -5.84 4.71
C TRP A 89 0.18 -4.73 4.85
N GLU A 90 0.31 -3.93 5.88
CA GLU A 90 -0.67 -2.90 6.26
C GLU A 90 -0.91 -1.87 5.13
N GLY A 91 0.16 -1.44 4.45
CA GLY A 91 0.11 -0.48 3.33
C GLY A 91 -0.71 -0.97 2.11
N SER A 92 -1.00 -2.26 2.03
CA SER A 92 -1.81 -2.83 0.94
C SER A 92 -3.30 -2.93 1.24
N MET A 93 -3.76 -2.44 2.37
CA MET A 93 -5.14 -2.65 2.84
C MET A 93 -6.19 -2.20 1.84
N VAL A 94 -7.15 -3.10 1.56
CA VAL A 94 -8.48 -2.80 1.03
C VAL A 94 -9.48 -3.34 2.04
N ALA A 95 -10.34 -2.49 2.60
CA ALA A 95 -11.23 -2.86 3.68
C ALA A 95 -12.64 -2.30 3.50
N ARG A 96 -13.63 -2.97 4.09
CA ARG A 96 -14.96 -2.38 4.29
C ARG A 96 -14.80 -1.15 5.18
N ARG A 97 -15.37 -0.03 4.75
CA ARG A 97 -15.24 1.24 5.48
C ARG A 97 -15.77 1.13 6.91
N GLU A 98 -16.80 0.35 7.14
CA GLU A 98 -17.41 0.11 8.45
C GLU A 98 -16.52 -0.74 9.40
N ALA A 99 -15.57 -1.48 8.86
CA ALA A 99 -14.62 -2.27 9.65
C ALA A 99 -13.45 -1.43 10.19
N LEU A 100 -13.23 -0.22 9.65
CA LEU A 100 -12.14 0.64 10.07
C LEU A 100 -12.43 1.24 11.45
N ILE A 101 -11.39 1.32 12.27
CA ILE A 101 -11.32 2.22 13.41
C ILE A 101 -10.66 3.54 12.98
N GLU A 102 -10.76 4.56 13.82
CA GLU A 102 -10.02 5.80 13.61
C GLU A 102 -8.51 5.55 13.68
N TYR A 103 -7.78 6.06 12.67
CA TYR A 103 -6.31 6.02 12.68
C TYR A 103 -5.77 6.87 13.83
N PRO A 104 -4.83 6.36 14.63
CA PRO A 104 -4.20 7.16 15.68
C PRO A 104 -3.44 8.34 15.09
N ALA A 105 -3.38 9.45 15.83
CA ALA A 105 -2.68 10.67 15.41
C ALA A 105 -1.16 10.49 15.44
N LEU A 106 -0.63 9.58 14.62
CA LEU A 106 0.79 9.26 14.48
C LEU A 106 1.31 9.77 13.14
N ARG A 107 2.60 10.12 13.09
CA ARG A 107 3.29 10.56 11.87
C ARG A 107 3.80 9.37 11.04
N ARG A 108 3.86 8.16 11.63
CA ARG A 108 4.24 6.90 10.98
C ARG A 108 3.72 5.72 11.79
N GLY A 109 3.47 4.58 11.12
CA GLY A 109 2.96 3.37 11.75
C GLY A 109 1.53 3.51 12.26
N GLU A 110 0.77 4.46 11.74
CA GLU A 110 -0.64 4.72 12.08
C GLU A 110 -1.58 3.64 11.54
N ASP A 111 -1.15 2.90 10.55
CA ASP A 111 -1.89 1.83 9.88
C ASP A 111 -1.86 0.51 10.66
N SER A 112 -0.77 0.21 11.37
CA SER A 112 -0.63 -1.03 12.13
C SER A 112 -1.74 -1.22 13.17
N PRO A 113 -2.09 -0.26 14.05
CA PRO A 113 -3.21 -0.41 14.98
C PRO A 113 -4.57 -0.62 14.29
N VAL A 114 -4.76 -0.04 13.10
CA VAL A 114 -6.01 -0.23 12.32
C VAL A 114 -6.07 -1.66 11.78
N ALA A 115 -4.99 -2.14 11.18
CA ALA A 115 -4.90 -3.51 10.69
C ALA A 115 -5.06 -4.53 11.83
N GLU A 116 -4.39 -4.32 12.98
CA GLU A 116 -4.55 -5.15 14.17
C GLU A 116 -5.99 -5.18 14.68
N ALA A 117 -6.66 -4.04 14.72
CA ALA A 117 -8.05 -3.98 15.15
C ALA A 117 -8.98 -4.77 14.23
N ILE A 118 -8.75 -4.74 12.91
CA ILE A 118 -9.52 -5.54 11.95
C ILE A 118 -9.23 -7.04 12.16
N VAL A 119 -7.97 -7.42 12.33
CA VAL A 119 -7.59 -8.82 12.61
C VAL A 119 -8.24 -9.37 13.89
N ILE A 120 -8.32 -8.54 14.93
CA ILE A 120 -8.89 -8.95 16.23
C ILE A 120 -10.42 -9.03 16.19
N ARG A 121 -11.08 -8.11 15.50
CA ARG A 121 -12.55 -7.92 15.60
C ARG A 121 -13.33 -8.50 14.42
N GLY A 122 -12.66 -8.69 13.29
CA GLY A 122 -13.28 -9.06 12.04
C GLY A 122 -12.62 -10.26 11.38
N THR A 123 -12.83 -10.35 10.08
CA THR A 123 -12.26 -11.38 9.22
C THR A 123 -11.34 -10.77 8.18
N VAL A 124 -10.18 -11.40 7.94
CA VAL A 124 -9.22 -10.93 6.95
C VAL A 124 -8.96 -11.99 5.90
N ALA A 125 -8.82 -11.55 4.66
CA ALA A 125 -8.29 -12.34 3.56
C ALA A 125 -6.85 -11.89 3.25
N LEU A 126 -5.97 -12.86 2.98
CA LEU A 126 -4.60 -12.60 2.55
C LEU A 126 -4.43 -13.06 1.11
N LEU A 127 -3.83 -12.20 0.29
CA LEU A 127 -3.56 -12.47 -1.12
C LEU A 127 -2.05 -12.46 -1.34
N ASP A 128 -1.51 -13.59 -1.81
CA ASP A 128 -0.08 -13.75 -2.05
C ASP A 128 0.26 -13.51 -3.53
N LEU A 129 0.18 -12.25 -3.93
CA LEU A 129 0.57 -11.72 -5.24
C LEU A 129 1.46 -10.47 -5.04
N PRO A 130 2.76 -10.68 -4.73
CA PRO A 130 3.65 -9.59 -4.36
C PRO A 130 3.89 -8.55 -5.47
N GLU A 131 3.67 -8.91 -6.73
CA GLU A 131 3.77 -8.01 -7.88
C GLU A 131 2.67 -6.95 -7.93
N LEU A 132 1.59 -7.13 -7.17
CA LEU A 132 0.49 -6.15 -7.13
C LEU A 132 0.86 -4.85 -6.40
N TYR A 133 1.89 -4.89 -5.54
CA TYR A 133 2.38 -3.73 -4.80
C TYR A 133 3.90 -3.68 -4.82
N ILE A 134 4.44 -2.56 -5.27
CA ILE A 134 5.87 -2.32 -5.37
C ILE A 134 6.22 -1.13 -4.48
N TYR A 135 6.80 -1.43 -3.32
CA TYR A 135 7.31 -0.42 -2.41
C TYR A 135 8.61 0.17 -2.97
N LEU A 136 8.66 1.49 -3.15
CA LEU A 136 9.83 2.19 -3.66
C LEU A 136 10.71 2.71 -2.50
N VAL A 137 11.95 2.26 -2.46
CA VAL A 137 12.96 2.80 -1.54
C VAL A 137 13.77 3.85 -2.29
N HIS A 138 13.53 5.15 -2.01
CA HIS A 138 14.05 6.29 -2.77
C HIS A 138 14.81 7.32 -1.92
N GLY A 139 15.17 6.99 -0.69
CA GLY A 139 15.97 7.84 0.20
C GLY A 139 15.21 8.96 0.92
N ASN A 140 13.97 9.27 0.51
CA ASN A 140 13.07 10.21 1.19
C ASN A 140 11.90 9.53 1.89
N ASN A 141 11.97 8.20 2.04
CA ASN A 141 10.94 7.44 2.75
C ASN A 141 10.87 7.86 4.23
N THR A 142 9.73 7.63 4.85
CA THR A 142 9.49 7.94 6.28
C THR A 142 10.42 7.15 7.22
N PHE A 143 10.82 5.94 6.83
CA PHE A 143 11.78 5.10 7.55
C PHE A 143 13.20 5.27 7.00
N ASP A 144 14.21 5.03 7.84
CA ASP A 144 15.61 5.15 7.51
C ASP A 144 16.15 3.93 6.72
N ALA A 145 17.39 4.05 6.24
CA ALA A 145 18.05 2.99 5.47
C ALA A 145 18.16 1.68 6.25
N ALA A 146 18.41 1.72 7.57
CA ALA A 146 18.56 0.52 8.39
C ALA A 146 17.26 -0.32 8.43
N HIS A 147 16.10 0.34 8.40
CA HIS A 147 14.81 -0.33 8.28
C HIS A 147 14.72 -1.14 6.96
N PHE A 148 15.12 -0.53 5.85
CA PHE A 148 15.08 -1.19 4.54
C PHE A 148 16.16 -2.27 4.37
N ASP A 149 17.31 -2.11 4.99
CA ASP A 149 18.33 -3.16 5.04
C ASP A 149 17.83 -4.39 5.81
N ALA A 150 17.11 -4.19 6.90
CA ALA A 150 16.46 -5.29 7.61
C ALA A 150 15.41 -6.02 6.73
N HIS A 151 14.65 -5.31 5.90
CA HIS A 151 13.75 -5.92 4.93
C HIS A 151 14.50 -6.71 3.86
N TRP A 152 15.63 -6.19 3.39
CA TRP A 152 16.50 -6.92 2.46
C TRP A 152 17.02 -8.21 3.05
N ASP A 153 17.49 -8.17 4.30
CA ASP A 153 18.06 -9.34 4.99
C ASP A 153 17.00 -10.40 5.28
N ALA A 154 15.79 -9.98 5.61
CA ALA A 154 14.67 -10.86 5.90
C ALA A 154 13.87 -11.32 4.66
N ALA A 155 14.18 -10.82 3.46
CA ALA A 155 13.43 -11.10 2.25
C ALA A 155 13.30 -12.59 1.94
N THR A 156 12.12 -13.02 1.51
CA THR A 156 11.89 -14.41 1.08
C THR A 156 12.56 -14.75 -0.24
N LEU A 157 12.75 -13.73 -1.08
CA LEU A 157 13.44 -13.86 -2.36
C LEU A 157 14.19 -12.55 -2.65
N ARG A 158 15.45 -12.65 -3.07
CA ARG A 158 16.21 -11.57 -3.69
C ARG A 158 16.29 -11.86 -5.17
N VAL A 159 15.87 -10.92 -6.00
CA VAL A 159 15.80 -11.11 -7.45
C VAL A 159 17.23 -11.06 -8.02
N GLU A 160 17.63 -12.14 -8.71
CA GLU A 160 19.00 -12.27 -9.26
C GLU A 160 19.23 -11.34 -10.47
N ASP A 161 18.21 -11.16 -11.31
CA ASP A 161 18.25 -10.24 -12.45
C ASP A 161 17.16 -9.14 -12.28
N PRO A 162 17.49 -8.05 -11.58
CA PRO A 162 16.58 -6.94 -11.39
C PRO A 162 16.13 -6.29 -12.70
N ASN A 163 16.99 -6.26 -13.74
CA ASN A 163 16.63 -5.62 -15.00
C ASN A 163 15.58 -6.42 -15.76
N ALA A 164 15.68 -7.74 -15.79
CA ALA A 164 14.66 -8.61 -16.38
C ALA A 164 13.33 -8.49 -15.61
N TYR A 165 13.39 -8.43 -14.28
CA TYR A 165 12.20 -8.25 -13.46
C TYR A 165 11.54 -6.87 -13.68
N LEU A 166 12.33 -5.80 -13.76
CA LEU A 166 11.83 -4.45 -14.09
C LEU A 166 11.19 -4.40 -15.47
N ALA A 167 11.79 -5.04 -16.46
CA ALA A 167 11.20 -5.12 -17.81
C ALA A 167 9.84 -5.85 -17.79
N HIS A 168 9.70 -6.89 -16.96
CA HIS A 168 8.41 -7.56 -16.74
C HIS A 168 7.39 -6.62 -16.07
N LEU A 169 7.79 -5.91 -15.02
CA LEU A 169 6.91 -4.96 -14.33
C LEU A 169 6.47 -3.80 -15.23
N GLN A 170 7.39 -3.24 -16.05
CA GLN A 170 7.09 -2.12 -16.97
C GLN A 170 6.02 -2.46 -18.00
N ASN A 171 5.89 -3.73 -18.36
CA ASN A 171 4.82 -4.17 -19.24
C ASN A 171 3.44 -4.20 -18.56
N ARG A 172 3.40 -4.21 -17.23
CA ARG A 172 2.18 -4.24 -16.42
C ARG A 172 1.88 -2.90 -15.75
N VAL A 173 2.90 -2.26 -15.23
CA VAL A 173 2.79 -1.00 -14.49
C VAL A 173 3.39 0.11 -15.36
N PRO A 174 2.62 1.13 -15.78
CA PRO A 174 3.16 2.26 -16.51
C PRO A 174 4.05 3.09 -15.57
N VAL A 175 5.33 2.75 -15.54
CA VAL A 175 6.35 3.55 -14.84
C VAL A 175 6.57 4.79 -15.69
N ALA A 176 6.16 5.96 -15.19
CA ALA A 176 6.53 7.22 -15.83
C ALA A 176 8.06 7.27 -15.88
N GLN A 177 8.61 7.43 -17.09
CA GLN A 177 10.04 7.68 -17.24
C GLN A 177 10.34 9.01 -16.53
N ALA A 178 11.15 8.95 -15.47
CA ALA A 178 11.62 10.10 -14.73
C ALA A 178 12.63 10.91 -15.54
#